data_ceeecf99bc7664d820bb01fadf54ee24
#
_entry.id   ceeecf99bc7664d820bb01fadf54ee24
#
_cell.length_a   1.000
_cell.length_b   1.000
_cell.length_c   1.000
_cell.angle_alpha   90.00
_cell.angle_beta   90.00
_cell.angle_gamma   90.00
#
_symmetry.space_group_name_H-M   'P 1'
#
loop_
_entity.id
_entity.type
_entity.pdbx_description
1 polymer ?
#
loop_
_entity_poly.entity_id
_entity_poly.type
_entity_poly.pdbx_seq_one_letter_code
_entity_poly.pdbx_strand_id
1 'polypeptide(L)'
;LLLPTLSRLLNRDFVDFGVSLVDVRSTGLRRYSKIFQRKNKDNPQYSGDWLNIKVACITDRDIMPNCAPRIRLNREYNDDKTNWPEINDRRWIVESDFNDTQKATYLNRIQVKANGQNVKTFVSDKWTLEYDLAYYGLNNVTMKDFLIRAIVKTTYAQVNWESKITEISKALDTQASIEEKASCFYSFFAKGNTSNAEFSQQLALELETDFSGTEEKLKDLLPPYIVNAILFVTKN
;
A
#
# COMPACT_ATOMS: atom_id res chain seq x y z
N LEU A 1 8.52 -3.57 9.70
CA LEU A 1 8.47 -5.03 9.91
C LEU A 1 7.66 -5.77 8.83
N LEU A 2 6.57 -5.21 8.28
CA LEU A 2 5.71 -5.93 7.35
C LEU A 2 6.45 -6.44 6.10
N LEU A 3 7.22 -5.59 5.40
CA LEU A 3 7.93 -6.00 4.18
C LEU A 3 8.95 -7.13 4.39
N PRO A 4 9.79 -7.12 5.45
CA PRO A 4 10.66 -8.29 5.75
C PRO A 4 9.86 -9.57 6.01
N THR A 5 8.75 -9.49 6.74
CA THR A 5 7.88 -10.66 6.98
C THR A 5 7.31 -11.19 5.67
N LEU A 6 6.76 -10.32 4.83
CA LEU A 6 6.25 -10.72 3.52
C LEU A 6 7.34 -11.33 2.64
N SER A 7 8.56 -10.78 2.66
CA SER A 7 9.67 -11.35 1.89
C SER A 7 10.03 -12.76 2.34
N ARG A 8 10.08 -13.03 3.65
CA ARG A 8 10.31 -14.39 4.19
C ARG A 8 9.21 -15.35 3.78
N LEU A 9 7.96 -14.97 3.94
CA LEU A 9 6.81 -15.80 3.56
C LEU A 9 6.72 -16.05 2.05
N LEU A 10 7.32 -15.20 1.23
CA LEU A 10 7.47 -15.38 -0.21
C LEU A 10 8.77 -16.12 -0.59
N ASN A 11 9.47 -16.75 0.36
CA ASN A 11 10.76 -17.41 0.14
C ASN A 11 11.82 -16.51 -0.51
N ARG A 12 11.80 -15.21 -0.11
CA ARG A 12 12.67 -14.14 -0.63
C ARG A 12 13.21 -13.30 0.51
N ASP A 13 13.74 -13.96 1.56
CA ASP A 13 14.23 -13.24 2.73
C ASP A 13 15.24 -12.15 2.33
N PHE A 14 14.97 -10.92 2.71
CA PHE A 14 15.80 -9.77 2.39
C PHE A 14 17.23 -9.91 2.90
N VAL A 15 17.44 -10.63 4.00
CA VAL A 15 18.76 -10.91 4.56
C VAL A 15 19.59 -11.75 3.59
N ASP A 16 18.98 -12.80 3.02
CA ASP A 16 19.67 -13.72 2.08
C ASP A 16 20.08 -13.02 0.77
N PHE A 17 19.33 -11.98 0.39
CA PHE A 17 19.57 -11.21 -0.82
C PHE A 17 20.33 -9.88 -0.57
N GLY A 18 20.74 -9.59 0.67
CA GLY A 18 21.45 -8.36 1.02
C GLY A 18 20.61 -7.09 0.82
N VAL A 19 19.27 -7.18 0.95
CA VAL A 19 18.34 -6.07 0.76
C VAL A 19 18.19 -5.29 2.07
N SER A 20 18.36 -3.97 1.99
CA SER A 20 18.12 -3.04 3.10
C SER A 20 16.87 -2.21 2.86
N LEU A 21 16.07 -2.01 3.90
CA LEU A 21 14.89 -1.14 3.88
C LEU A 21 15.24 0.24 4.41
N VAL A 22 14.81 1.27 3.69
CA VAL A 22 15.00 2.67 4.09
C VAL A 22 13.69 3.42 3.99
N ASP A 23 13.19 3.93 5.11
CA ASP A 23 12.06 4.85 5.14
C ASP A 23 12.55 6.26 4.79
N VAL A 24 12.18 6.73 3.60
CA VAL A 24 12.56 8.06 3.09
C VAL A 24 11.46 9.10 3.26
N ARG A 25 10.33 8.73 3.85
CA ARG A 25 9.12 9.54 3.99
C ARG A 25 8.59 10.10 2.66
N SER A 26 7.44 10.75 2.67
CA SER A 26 6.69 11.16 1.47
C SER A 26 7.46 12.03 0.46
N THR A 27 8.46 12.80 0.91
CA THR A 27 9.19 13.75 0.04
C THR A 27 10.56 13.28 -0.40
N GLY A 28 11.07 12.20 0.21
CA GLY A 28 12.46 11.76 0.05
C GLY A 28 12.71 10.93 -1.21
N LEU A 29 11.72 10.21 -1.71
CA LEU A 29 11.87 9.18 -2.74
C LEU A 29 12.69 9.66 -3.96
N ARG A 30 12.34 10.80 -4.53
CA ARG A 30 13.03 11.38 -5.69
C ARG A 30 14.50 11.75 -5.40
N ARG A 31 14.81 12.19 -4.19
CA ARG A 31 16.18 12.59 -3.83
C ARG A 31 17.06 11.37 -3.60
N TYR A 32 16.55 10.41 -2.83
CA TYR A 32 17.31 9.20 -2.47
C TYR A 32 17.50 8.28 -3.67
N SER A 33 16.51 8.14 -4.55
CA SER A 33 16.65 7.34 -5.76
C SER A 33 17.82 7.78 -6.65
N LYS A 34 18.12 9.08 -6.69
CA LYS A 34 19.23 9.63 -7.48
C LYS A 34 20.61 9.20 -6.99
N ILE A 35 20.76 8.83 -5.73
CA ILE A 35 22.02 8.34 -5.18
C ILE A 35 22.44 7.05 -5.88
N PHE A 36 21.46 6.24 -6.28
CA PHE A 36 21.66 4.95 -6.94
C PHE A 36 21.64 5.03 -8.47
N GLN A 37 21.40 6.23 -9.01
CA GLN A 37 21.38 6.49 -10.44
C GLN A 37 22.61 7.31 -10.81
N ARG A 38 23.67 6.68 -11.25
CA ARG A 38 24.77 7.42 -11.89
C ARG A 38 24.30 7.90 -13.26
N LYS A 39 24.60 9.14 -13.55
CA LYS A 39 24.06 9.83 -14.72
C LYS A 39 24.44 9.18 -16.05
N ASN A 40 23.52 9.40 -16.91
CA ASN A 40 23.39 9.27 -18.34
C ASN A 40 24.71 9.02 -19.09
N LYS A 41 24.77 7.93 -19.85
CA LYS A 41 25.85 7.62 -20.80
C LYS A 41 26.13 8.77 -21.77
N ASP A 42 25.15 9.64 -21.98
CA ASP A 42 25.20 10.75 -22.94
C ASP A 42 25.75 12.06 -22.34
N ASN A 43 26.13 12.06 -21.05
CA ASN A 43 26.74 13.24 -20.44
C ASN A 43 28.16 12.97 -19.98
N PRO A 44 29.18 13.49 -20.70
CA PRO A 44 30.61 13.23 -20.42
C PRO A 44 31.09 13.65 -19.01
N GLN A 45 30.37 14.53 -18.32
CA GLN A 45 30.69 14.95 -16.95
C GLN A 45 30.40 13.88 -15.89
N TYR A 46 29.76 12.78 -16.28
CA TYR A 46 29.31 11.72 -15.37
C TYR A 46 29.69 10.33 -15.91
N SER A 47 30.97 10.19 -16.23
CA SER A 47 31.57 8.92 -16.65
C SER A 47 31.83 8.04 -15.43
N GLY A 48 30.97 7.12 -15.18
CA GLY A 48 31.17 6.06 -14.18
C GLY A 48 30.28 4.87 -14.52
N ASP A 49 30.74 3.69 -14.14
CA ASP A 49 29.95 2.46 -14.31
C ASP A 49 28.64 2.57 -13.56
N TRP A 50 27.61 1.94 -14.09
CA TRP A 50 26.33 1.88 -13.42
C TRP A 50 26.47 1.10 -12.10
N LEU A 51 25.81 1.58 -11.06
CA LEU A 51 25.70 0.83 -9.83
C LEU A 51 24.83 -0.40 -10.09
N ASN A 52 25.39 -1.57 -9.86
CA ASN A 52 24.63 -2.82 -9.98
C ASN A 52 23.85 -3.12 -8.69
N ILE A 53 23.09 -2.13 -8.25
CA ILE A 53 22.24 -2.20 -7.07
C ILE A 53 20.80 -1.98 -7.50
N LYS A 54 19.95 -2.99 -7.31
CA LYS A 54 18.51 -2.85 -7.59
C LYS A 54 17.84 -2.10 -6.44
N VAL A 55 17.07 -1.10 -6.77
CA VAL A 55 16.33 -0.29 -5.80
C VAL A 55 14.84 -0.25 -6.18
N ALA A 56 13.98 -0.81 -5.34
CA ALA A 56 12.54 -0.67 -5.45
C ALA A 56 12.09 0.55 -4.62
N CYS A 57 11.51 1.53 -5.30
CA CYS A 57 10.87 2.67 -4.70
C CYS A 57 9.37 2.40 -4.59
N ILE A 58 8.84 2.26 -3.37
CA ILE A 58 7.43 2.00 -3.11
C ILE A 58 6.74 3.29 -2.72
N THR A 59 5.59 3.60 -3.33
CA THR A 59 4.83 4.82 -3.04
C THR A 59 3.35 4.63 -3.31
N ASP A 60 2.53 5.42 -2.61
CA ASP A 60 1.09 5.49 -2.84
C ASP A 60 0.76 6.26 -4.13
N ARG A 61 -0.40 5.97 -4.70
CA ARG A 61 -0.89 6.69 -5.88
C ARG A 61 -1.77 7.90 -5.54
N ASP A 62 -2.24 7.99 -4.29
CA ASP A 62 -3.03 9.11 -3.75
C ASP A 62 -4.36 9.43 -4.49
N ILE A 63 -4.88 8.50 -5.27
CA ILE A 63 -6.20 8.61 -5.91
C ILE A 63 -7.17 7.70 -5.14
N MET A 64 -8.19 8.29 -4.54
CA MET A 64 -9.20 7.54 -3.78
C MET A 64 -10.16 6.78 -4.70
N PRO A 65 -10.69 5.63 -4.30
CA PRO A 65 -11.87 5.05 -4.94
C PRO A 65 -13.08 5.97 -4.76
N ASN A 66 -14.03 5.88 -5.70
CA ASN A 66 -15.19 6.79 -5.72
C ASN A 66 -16.07 6.71 -4.46
N CYS A 67 -16.15 5.57 -3.79
CA CYS A 67 -16.92 5.40 -2.56
C CYS A 67 -16.22 5.95 -1.30
N ALA A 68 -14.89 6.21 -1.36
CA ALA A 68 -14.13 6.59 -0.19
C ALA A 68 -14.55 7.93 0.45
N PRO A 69 -14.95 8.98 -0.28
CA PRO A 69 -15.43 10.22 0.33
C PRO A 69 -16.62 10.00 1.25
N ARG A 70 -17.62 9.21 0.82
CA ARG A 70 -18.79 8.86 1.63
C ARG A 70 -18.42 8.04 2.88
N ILE A 71 -17.53 7.08 2.73
CA ILE A 71 -17.21 6.10 3.79
C ILE A 71 -16.17 6.67 4.78
N ARG A 72 -15.10 7.28 4.26
CA ARG A 72 -13.93 7.68 5.04
C ARG A 72 -14.00 9.12 5.53
N LEU A 73 -14.27 10.06 4.62
CA LEU A 73 -14.12 11.48 4.93
C LEU A 73 -15.33 12.00 5.69
N ASN A 74 -16.48 11.82 5.11
CA ASN A 74 -17.74 12.27 5.71
C ASN A 74 -18.89 11.50 5.06
N ARG A 75 -19.78 10.95 5.87
CA ARG A 75 -21.00 10.29 5.38
C ARG A 75 -21.99 11.24 4.68
N GLU A 76 -21.81 12.56 4.80
CA GLU A 76 -22.58 13.55 4.06
C GLU A 76 -22.25 13.56 2.56
N TYR A 77 -21.03 13.13 2.18
CA TYR A 77 -20.67 13.00 0.77
C TYR A 77 -21.31 11.74 0.18
N ASN A 78 -22.06 11.90 -0.89
CA ASN A 78 -22.65 10.78 -1.63
C ASN A 78 -21.84 10.45 -2.90
N ASP A 79 -22.18 9.33 -3.54
CA ASP A 79 -21.41 8.83 -4.68
C ASP A 79 -21.72 9.60 -6.00
N ASP A 80 -22.80 10.37 -6.06
CA ASP A 80 -23.21 11.19 -7.21
C ASP A 80 -22.54 12.57 -7.26
N LYS A 81 -21.71 12.88 -6.27
CA LYS A 81 -20.93 14.13 -6.16
C LYS A 81 -21.75 15.43 -6.02
N THR A 82 -23.06 15.36 -5.84
CA THR A 82 -23.90 16.58 -5.80
C THR A 82 -23.53 17.54 -4.68
N ASN A 83 -22.92 17.05 -3.61
CA ASN A 83 -22.49 17.84 -2.45
C ASN A 83 -20.97 17.94 -2.31
N TRP A 84 -20.20 17.52 -3.34
CA TRP A 84 -18.75 17.59 -3.26
C TRP A 84 -18.26 19.00 -3.58
N PRO A 85 -17.22 19.50 -2.88
CA PRO A 85 -16.53 20.71 -3.27
C PRO A 85 -15.91 20.55 -4.66
N GLU A 86 -15.69 21.64 -5.37
CA GLU A 86 -14.95 21.64 -6.63
C GLU A 86 -13.55 21.04 -6.43
N ILE A 87 -13.00 20.42 -7.49
CA ILE A 87 -11.73 19.69 -7.41
C ILE A 87 -10.57 20.56 -6.88
N ASN A 88 -10.58 21.86 -7.18
CA ASN A 88 -9.56 22.79 -6.72
C ASN A 88 -9.71 23.21 -5.26
N ASP A 89 -10.89 23.01 -4.69
CA ASP A 89 -11.24 23.42 -3.31
C ASP A 89 -11.08 22.26 -2.32
N ARG A 90 -10.81 21.05 -2.78
CA ARG A 90 -10.61 19.87 -1.94
C ARG A 90 -9.17 19.35 -1.98
N ARG A 91 -8.74 18.75 -0.85
CA ARG A 91 -7.38 18.18 -0.70
C ARG A 91 -7.28 16.71 -1.14
N TRP A 92 -8.32 16.16 -1.73
CA TRP A 92 -8.40 14.77 -2.16
C TRP A 92 -8.96 14.68 -3.57
N ILE A 93 -8.58 13.63 -4.27
CA ILE A 93 -9.01 13.33 -5.63
C ILE A 93 -9.52 11.89 -5.68
N VAL A 94 -10.48 11.62 -6.53
CA VAL A 94 -11.06 10.29 -6.72
C VAL A 94 -10.89 9.84 -8.17
N GLU A 95 -11.11 8.54 -8.40
CA GLU A 95 -10.95 7.94 -9.73
C GLU A 95 -11.78 8.63 -10.82
N SER A 96 -13.01 9.00 -10.50
CA SER A 96 -13.91 9.68 -11.45
C SER A 96 -13.60 11.17 -11.70
N ASP A 97 -12.55 11.72 -11.08
CA ASP A 97 -12.02 13.04 -11.43
C ASP A 97 -11.12 13.00 -12.67
N PHE A 98 -10.80 11.79 -13.13
CA PHE A 98 -9.91 11.57 -14.27
C PHE A 98 -10.63 10.79 -15.37
N ASN A 99 -10.38 11.14 -16.61
CA ASN A 99 -10.53 10.18 -17.69
C ASN A 99 -9.30 9.26 -17.77
N ASP A 100 -9.36 8.21 -18.59
CA ASP A 100 -8.28 7.21 -18.68
C ASP A 100 -6.92 7.83 -19.08
N THR A 101 -6.91 8.78 -19.99
CA THR A 101 -5.68 9.46 -20.43
C THR A 101 -5.08 10.32 -19.32
N GLN A 102 -5.91 11.06 -18.60
CA GLN A 102 -5.47 11.87 -17.46
C GLN A 102 -4.93 10.99 -16.33
N LYS A 103 -5.61 9.89 -16.02
CA LYS A 103 -5.19 8.90 -15.01
C LYS A 103 -3.84 8.28 -15.38
N ALA A 104 -3.68 7.83 -16.62
CA ALA A 104 -2.42 7.29 -17.13
C ALA A 104 -1.28 8.31 -17.02
N THR A 105 -1.53 9.55 -17.41
CA THR A 105 -0.56 10.65 -17.33
C THR A 105 -0.15 10.93 -15.87
N TYR A 106 -1.11 10.96 -14.95
CA TYR A 106 -0.87 11.16 -13.52
C TYR A 106 0.00 10.03 -12.94
N LEU A 107 -0.33 8.77 -13.22
CA LEU A 107 0.43 7.61 -12.74
C LEU A 107 1.83 7.57 -13.33
N ASN A 108 1.97 7.84 -14.63
CA ASN A 108 3.29 7.94 -15.26
C ASN A 108 4.15 9.02 -14.60
N ARG A 109 3.58 10.18 -14.26
CA ARG A 109 4.30 11.24 -13.54
C ARG A 109 4.82 10.80 -12.17
N ILE A 110 4.10 9.94 -11.46
CA ILE A 110 4.57 9.37 -10.20
C ILE A 110 5.73 8.40 -10.47
N GLN A 111 5.57 7.49 -11.41
CA GLN A 111 6.55 6.45 -11.73
C GLN A 111 7.89 7.04 -12.21
N VAL A 112 7.86 8.00 -13.12
CA VAL A 112 9.11 8.55 -13.70
C VAL A 112 9.93 9.41 -12.74
N LYS A 113 9.35 9.83 -11.60
CA LYS A 113 10.07 10.67 -10.62
C LYS A 113 11.31 10.00 -10.04
N ALA A 114 11.29 8.70 -9.89
CA ALA A 114 12.36 7.93 -9.26
C ALA A 114 12.97 6.87 -10.18
N ASN A 115 12.32 6.52 -11.30
CA ASN A 115 12.81 5.50 -12.21
C ASN A 115 14.12 5.92 -12.90
N GLY A 116 15.01 4.95 -13.08
CA GLY A 116 16.21 5.10 -13.90
C GLY A 116 17.25 4.03 -13.56
N GLN A 117 17.98 3.54 -14.58
CA GLN A 117 18.96 2.46 -14.41
C GLN A 117 18.35 1.25 -13.68
N ASN A 118 18.91 0.88 -12.52
CA ASN A 118 18.42 -0.22 -11.68
C ASN A 118 17.44 0.24 -10.59
N VAL A 119 16.93 1.47 -10.67
CA VAL A 119 15.90 2.00 -9.77
C VAL A 119 14.54 1.93 -10.45
N LYS A 120 13.57 1.28 -9.82
CA LYS A 120 12.21 1.14 -10.31
C LYS A 120 11.19 1.56 -9.26
N THR A 121 10.18 2.33 -9.67
CA THR A 121 9.06 2.74 -8.82
C THR A 121 7.90 1.77 -8.93
N PHE A 122 7.40 1.34 -7.79
CA PHE A 122 6.21 0.52 -7.61
C PHE A 122 5.14 1.38 -6.92
N VAL A 123 4.10 1.70 -7.66
CA VAL A 123 3.01 2.56 -7.19
C VAL A 123 1.85 1.67 -6.75
N SER A 124 1.18 2.02 -5.66
CA SER A 124 0.01 1.29 -5.18
C SER A 124 -1.04 1.12 -6.29
N ASP A 125 -1.66 -0.06 -6.33
CA ASP A 125 -2.55 -0.44 -7.42
C ASP A 125 -3.89 0.30 -7.35
N LYS A 126 -4.39 0.53 -6.13
CA LYS A 126 -5.70 1.13 -5.89
C LYS A 126 -5.63 2.49 -5.22
N TRP A 127 -4.96 2.60 -4.06
CA TRP A 127 -4.89 3.88 -3.33
C TRP A 127 -3.64 4.00 -2.45
N THR A 128 -3.67 3.44 -1.23
CA THR A 128 -2.57 3.40 -0.25
C THR A 128 -2.23 1.95 0.09
N LEU A 129 -1.12 1.73 0.79
CA LEU A 129 -0.74 0.39 1.21
C LEU A 129 -1.83 -0.30 2.04
N GLU A 130 -2.38 0.37 3.04
CA GLU A 130 -3.37 -0.21 3.94
C GLU A 130 -4.69 -0.49 3.23
N TYR A 131 -5.10 0.40 2.32
CA TYR A 131 -6.27 0.18 1.48
C TYR A 131 -6.07 -1.02 0.55
N ASP A 132 -4.91 -1.10 -0.09
CA ASP A 132 -4.61 -2.18 -1.04
C ASP A 132 -4.50 -3.54 -0.34
N LEU A 133 -3.91 -3.61 0.86
CA LEU A 133 -3.92 -4.82 1.68
C LEU A 133 -5.35 -5.29 1.99
N ALA A 134 -6.25 -4.36 2.32
CA ALA A 134 -7.66 -4.67 2.53
C ALA A 134 -8.36 -5.09 1.25
N TYR A 135 -8.11 -4.39 0.13
CA TYR A 135 -8.73 -4.69 -1.16
C TYR A 135 -8.42 -6.12 -1.65
N TYR A 136 -7.16 -6.53 -1.56
CA TYR A 136 -6.73 -7.87 -1.99
C TYR A 136 -7.02 -8.95 -0.95
N GLY A 137 -7.01 -8.61 0.35
CA GLY A 137 -7.11 -9.58 1.44
C GLY A 137 -8.52 -9.85 1.95
N LEU A 138 -9.45 -8.89 1.94
CA LEU A 138 -10.74 -9.00 2.64
C LEU A 138 -11.72 -10.04 2.08
N ASN A 139 -11.55 -10.49 0.83
CA ASN A 139 -12.36 -11.56 0.27
C ASN A 139 -11.87 -12.98 0.67
N ASN A 140 -10.68 -13.08 1.25
CA ASN A 140 -10.17 -14.34 1.81
C ASN A 140 -10.42 -14.36 3.32
N VAL A 141 -11.05 -15.43 3.82
CA VAL A 141 -11.45 -15.54 5.23
C VAL A 141 -10.26 -15.43 6.19
N THR A 142 -9.15 -16.11 5.88
CA THR A 142 -7.95 -16.09 6.72
C THR A 142 -7.27 -14.72 6.71
N MET A 143 -7.09 -14.12 5.54
CA MET A 143 -6.45 -12.81 5.44
C MET A 143 -7.33 -11.70 6.03
N LYS A 144 -8.66 -11.78 5.85
CA LYS A 144 -9.63 -10.90 6.52
C LYS A 144 -9.47 -10.96 8.04
N ASP A 145 -9.34 -12.15 8.61
CA ASP A 145 -9.16 -12.34 10.04
C ASP A 145 -7.84 -11.70 10.52
N PHE A 146 -6.73 -11.92 9.83
CA PHE A 146 -5.44 -11.27 10.15
C PHE A 146 -5.53 -9.74 10.11
N LEU A 147 -6.15 -9.18 9.08
CA LEU A 147 -6.33 -7.74 8.94
C LEU A 147 -7.16 -7.17 10.09
N ILE A 148 -8.28 -7.81 10.44
CA ILE A 148 -9.15 -7.38 11.54
C ILE A 148 -8.42 -7.50 12.88
N ARG A 149 -7.76 -8.61 13.16
CA ARG A 149 -6.99 -8.80 14.41
C ARG A 149 -5.89 -7.76 14.54
N ALA A 150 -5.16 -7.48 13.47
CA ALA A 150 -4.11 -6.48 13.47
C ALA A 150 -4.65 -5.09 13.83
N ILE A 151 -5.76 -4.66 13.20
CA ILE A 151 -6.33 -3.33 13.49
C ILE A 151 -6.93 -3.26 14.90
N VAL A 152 -7.56 -4.35 15.37
CA VAL A 152 -8.14 -4.41 16.72
C VAL A 152 -7.04 -4.34 17.78
N LYS A 153 -5.97 -5.11 17.63
CA LYS A 153 -4.84 -5.11 18.58
C LYS A 153 -4.10 -3.78 18.62
N THR A 154 -4.09 -3.03 17.51
CA THR A 154 -3.50 -1.70 17.46
C THR A 154 -4.37 -0.63 18.08
N THR A 155 -5.69 -0.75 17.95
CA THR A 155 -6.63 0.34 18.23
C THR A 155 -7.31 0.22 19.60
N TYR A 156 -7.51 -1.00 20.10
CA TYR A 156 -8.36 -1.25 21.27
C TYR A 156 -7.62 -1.98 22.40
N ALA A 157 -8.07 -1.73 23.63
CA ALA A 157 -7.60 -2.47 24.81
C ALA A 157 -7.99 -3.97 24.70
N GLN A 158 -7.12 -4.84 25.20
CA GLN A 158 -7.23 -6.31 25.07
C GLN A 158 -8.59 -6.86 25.52
N VAL A 159 -9.18 -6.30 26.57
CA VAL A 159 -10.50 -6.70 27.11
C VAL A 159 -11.62 -6.59 26.07
N ASN A 160 -11.44 -5.77 25.03
CA ASN A 160 -12.44 -5.51 24.00
C ASN A 160 -12.17 -6.27 22.69
N TRP A 161 -11.09 -7.02 22.56
CA TRP A 161 -10.68 -7.57 21.27
C TRP A 161 -11.74 -8.45 20.61
N GLU A 162 -12.29 -9.44 21.32
CA GLU A 162 -13.29 -10.35 20.75
C GLU A 162 -14.55 -9.62 20.26
N SER A 163 -15.06 -8.69 21.08
CA SER A 163 -16.23 -7.90 20.71
C SER A 163 -15.96 -7.01 19.51
N LYS A 164 -14.75 -6.41 19.42
CA LYS A 164 -14.36 -5.52 18.31
C LYS A 164 -14.05 -6.28 17.03
N ILE A 165 -13.47 -7.47 17.10
CA ILE A 165 -13.31 -8.36 15.94
C ILE A 165 -14.68 -8.66 15.33
N THR A 166 -15.64 -9.05 16.15
CA THR A 166 -17.00 -9.36 15.71
C THR A 166 -17.70 -8.13 15.11
N GLU A 167 -17.61 -6.97 15.76
CA GLU A 167 -18.20 -5.71 15.29
C GLU A 167 -17.63 -5.28 13.94
N ILE A 168 -16.30 -5.28 13.80
CA ILE A 168 -15.63 -4.88 12.57
C ILE A 168 -15.92 -5.88 11.44
N SER A 169 -15.85 -7.18 11.71
CA SER A 169 -16.19 -8.19 10.71
C SER A 169 -17.60 -7.98 10.16
N LYS A 170 -18.58 -7.76 11.04
CA LYS A 170 -19.97 -7.49 10.65
C LYS A 170 -20.09 -6.19 9.84
N ALA A 171 -19.39 -5.12 10.24
CA ALA A 171 -19.41 -3.86 9.52
C ALA A 171 -18.85 -4.00 8.09
N LEU A 172 -17.79 -4.79 7.92
CA LEU A 172 -17.22 -5.09 6.59
C LEU A 172 -18.17 -5.95 5.74
N ASP A 173 -18.85 -6.93 6.33
CA ASP A 173 -19.76 -7.82 5.62
C ASP A 173 -21.05 -7.12 5.15
N THR A 174 -21.40 -5.98 5.74
CA THR A 174 -22.53 -5.16 5.28
C THR A 174 -22.22 -4.31 4.05
N GLN A 175 -20.96 -4.19 3.65
CA GLN A 175 -20.57 -3.42 2.47
C GLN A 175 -20.85 -4.20 1.17
N ALA A 176 -21.33 -3.50 0.16
CA ALA A 176 -21.81 -4.13 -1.09
C ALA A 176 -20.68 -4.58 -2.02
N SER A 177 -19.55 -3.87 -2.01
CA SER A 177 -18.42 -4.15 -2.90
C SER A 177 -17.10 -4.27 -2.13
N ILE A 178 -16.06 -4.81 -2.77
CA ILE A 178 -14.72 -4.89 -2.18
C ILE A 178 -14.12 -3.48 -1.99
N GLU A 179 -14.42 -2.54 -2.87
CA GLU A 179 -14.00 -1.15 -2.75
C GLU A 179 -14.59 -0.50 -1.50
N GLU A 180 -15.86 -0.76 -1.22
CA GLU A 180 -16.52 -0.26 -0.02
C GLU A 180 -15.99 -0.94 1.24
N LYS A 181 -15.76 -2.27 1.21
CA LYS A 181 -15.14 -3.01 2.32
C LYS A 181 -13.75 -2.44 2.65
N ALA A 182 -12.91 -2.27 1.64
CA ALA A 182 -11.57 -1.71 1.80
C ALA A 182 -11.60 -0.25 2.28
N SER A 183 -12.56 0.56 1.79
CA SER A 183 -12.74 1.93 2.26
C SER A 183 -13.23 1.99 3.71
N CYS A 184 -14.14 1.09 4.10
CA CYS A 184 -14.59 0.92 5.48
C CYS A 184 -13.43 0.52 6.39
N PHE A 185 -12.63 -0.46 5.98
CA PHE A 185 -11.42 -0.85 6.71
C PHE A 185 -10.44 0.31 6.84
N TYR A 186 -10.16 1.03 5.75
CA TYR A 186 -9.26 2.19 5.77
C TYR A 186 -9.76 3.34 6.66
N SER A 187 -11.06 3.44 6.91
CA SER A 187 -11.64 4.48 7.78
C SER A 187 -11.12 4.44 9.23
N PHE A 188 -10.63 3.30 9.69
CA PHE A 188 -10.02 3.17 11.03
C PHE A 188 -8.73 3.99 11.15
N PHE A 189 -7.94 4.06 10.07
CA PHE A 189 -6.73 4.89 10.02
C PHE A 189 -7.06 6.38 9.93
N ALA A 190 -8.10 6.74 9.20
CA ALA A 190 -8.49 8.12 8.99
C ALA A 190 -8.94 8.85 10.26
N LYS A 191 -9.45 8.12 11.25
CA LYS A 191 -9.88 8.68 12.53
C LYS A 191 -8.74 9.00 13.50
N GLY A 192 -7.50 8.74 13.10
CA GLY A 192 -6.29 9.05 13.88
C GLY A 192 -6.07 8.17 15.12
N ASN A 193 -6.89 7.15 15.31
CA ASN A 193 -6.80 6.24 16.46
C ASN A 193 -5.90 5.02 16.18
N THR A 194 -5.54 4.79 14.94
CA THR A 194 -4.74 3.64 14.50
C THR A 194 -3.46 4.12 13.84
N SER A 195 -2.32 3.72 14.35
CA SER A 195 -1.02 3.99 13.76
C SER A 195 -0.75 3.01 12.60
N ASN A 196 -0.41 3.53 11.42
CA ASN A 196 -0.02 2.70 10.26
C ASN A 196 1.20 1.82 10.58
N ALA A 197 2.14 2.34 11.37
CA ALA A 197 3.34 1.61 11.75
C ALA A 197 3.02 0.44 12.71
N GLU A 198 2.18 0.69 13.72
CA GLU A 198 1.77 -0.34 14.67
C GLU A 198 0.87 -1.39 14.01
N PHE A 199 -0.05 -0.98 13.15
CA PHE A 199 -0.85 -1.91 12.35
C PHE A 199 0.04 -2.82 11.48
N SER A 200 1.01 -2.25 10.78
CA SER A 200 1.96 -3.02 9.96
C SER A 200 2.77 -4.01 10.78
N GLN A 201 3.13 -3.63 12.02
CA GLN A 201 3.81 -4.53 12.95
C GLN A 201 2.89 -5.66 13.43
N GLN A 202 1.67 -5.34 13.82
CA GLN A 202 0.71 -6.37 14.26
C GLN A 202 0.34 -7.32 13.12
N LEU A 203 0.11 -6.80 11.91
CA LEU A 203 -0.15 -7.66 10.76
C LEU A 203 1.03 -8.59 10.44
N ALA A 204 2.26 -8.11 10.57
CA ALA A 204 3.44 -8.94 10.41
C ALA A 204 3.45 -10.09 11.43
N LEU A 205 3.14 -9.82 12.69
CA LEU A 205 3.07 -10.84 13.76
C LEU A 205 1.96 -11.87 13.50
N GLU A 206 0.76 -11.43 13.08
CA GLU A 206 -0.33 -12.36 12.74
C GLU A 206 0.07 -13.30 11.59
N LEU A 207 0.71 -12.75 10.55
CA LEU A 207 1.17 -13.53 9.41
C LEU A 207 2.28 -14.51 9.79
N GLU A 208 3.26 -14.10 10.59
CA GLU A 208 4.35 -14.98 11.04
C GLU A 208 3.86 -16.12 11.93
N THR A 209 2.85 -15.86 12.76
CA THR A 209 2.36 -16.84 13.72
C THR A 209 1.41 -17.86 13.09
N ASP A 210 0.47 -17.39 12.28
CA ASP A 210 -0.69 -18.19 11.90
C ASP A 210 -0.82 -18.45 10.39
N PHE A 211 -0.02 -17.80 9.53
CA PHE A 211 -0.11 -18.06 8.08
C PHE A 211 0.55 -19.40 7.72
N SER A 212 -0.28 -20.34 7.28
CA SER A 212 0.13 -21.70 6.87
C SER A 212 -0.06 -21.96 5.37
N GLY A 213 -0.27 -20.90 4.57
CA GLY A 213 -0.47 -21.01 3.13
C GLY A 213 0.84 -21.16 2.34
N THR A 214 0.71 -21.48 1.05
CA THR A 214 1.84 -21.50 0.12
C THR A 214 2.22 -20.08 -0.31
N GLU A 215 3.42 -19.94 -0.90
CA GLU A 215 3.89 -18.70 -1.50
C GLU A 215 2.91 -18.17 -2.58
N GLU A 216 2.42 -19.05 -3.46
CA GLU A 216 1.47 -18.70 -4.52
C GLU A 216 0.17 -18.16 -3.93
N LYS A 217 -0.37 -18.82 -2.90
CA LYS A 217 -1.58 -18.35 -2.24
C LYS A 217 -1.36 -16.99 -1.57
N LEU A 218 -0.20 -16.74 -1.00
CA LEU A 218 0.11 -15.45 -0.41
C LEU A 218 0.19 -14.35 -1.48
N LYS A 219 0.82 -14.62 -2.64
CA LYS A 219 0.89 -13.68 -3.76
C LYS A 219 -0.49 -13.20 -4.23
N ASP A 220 -1.48 -14.09 -4.25
CA ASP A 220 -2.84 -13.76 -4.65
C ASP A 220 -3.58 -12.87 -3.63
N LEU A 221 -3.12 -12.86 -2.37
CA LEU A 221 -3.71 -12.11 -1.27
C LEU A 221 -3.02 -10.78 -0.99
N LEU A 222 -1.90 -10.51 -1.66
CA LEU A 222 -1.12 -9.29 -1.48
C LEU A 222 -1.27 -8.34 -2.66
N PRO A 223 -1.11 -7.03 -2.43
CA PRO A 223 -1.05 -6.07 -3.53
C PRO A 223 0.07 -6.42 -4.52
N PRO A 224 -0.21 -6.56 -5.82
CA PRO A 224 0.77 -6.95 -6.84
C PRO A 224 2.02 -6.06 -6.86
N TYR A 225 1.88 -4.76 -6.61
CA TYR A 225 3.03 -3.86 -6.61
C TYR A 225 4.03 -4.17 -5.49
N ILE A 226 3.56 -4.64 -4.32
CA ILE A 226 4.43 -5.07 -3.21
C ILE A 226 5.16 -6.37 -3.58
N VAL A 227 4.42 -7.36 -4.08
CA VAL A 227 5.01 -8.63 -4.55
C VAL A 227 6.08 -8.36 -5.61
N ASN A 228 5.76 -7.54 -6.61
CA ASN A 228 6.67 -7.18 -7.69
C ASN A 228 7.90 -6.40 -7.19
N ALA A 229 7.74 -5.54 -6.19
CA ALA A 229 8.86 -4.82 -5.58
C ALA A 229 9.83 -5.78 -4.88
N ILE A 230 9.30 -6.72 -4.09
CA ILE A 230 10.09 -7.77 -3.42
C ILE A 230 10.83 -8.62 -4.45
N LEU A 231 10.12 -9.15 -5.46
CA LEU A 231 10.71 -9.96 -6.52
C LEU A 231 11.77 -9.21 -7.33
N PHE A 232 11.59 -7.91 -7.55
CA PHE A 232 12.55 -7.10 -8.29
C PHE A 232 13.89 -6.98 -7.57
N VAL A 233 13.90 -6.70 -6.26
CA VAL A 233 15.15 -6.52 -5.50
C VAL A 233 15.81 -7.85 -5.11
N THR A 234 15.05 -8.95 -5.08
CA THR A 234 15.54 -10.29 -4.75
C THR A 234 15.78 -11.18 -5.98
N LYS A 235 15.73 -10.61 -7.18
CA LYS A 235 16.08 -11.31 -8.42
C LYS A 235 17.60 -11.26 -8.62
N ASN A 236 18.23 -12.43 -8.67
CA ASN A 236 19.64 -12.57 -9.08
C ASN A 236 19.85 -12.15 -10.53
#